data_e8d4e593e4cd67168e5cb09eb23a1d89
#
_entry.id   e8d4e593e4cd67168e5cb09eb23a1d89
#
_cell.length_a   1.000
_cell.length_b   1.000
_cell.length_c   1.000
_cell.angle_alpha   90.00
_cell.angle_beta   90.00
_cell.angle_gamma   90.00
#
_symmetry.space_group_name_H-M   'P 1'
#
loop_
_entity.id
_entity.type
_entity.pdbx_description
1 polymer ?
#
loop_
_entity_poly.entity_id
_entity_poly.type
_entity_poly.pdbx_seq_one_letter_code
_entity_poly.pdbx_strand_id
1 'polypeptide(L)'
;MAALGAPQSLQSFQKRPDSYAKGFIARQYRCARKPLQLRYSAQAFTGATPLMNTFQDSVLTAFSLITTMDPVLAGIVLRSLAVSACACVLACSLGLVLGAWLGVARFAGRGVVLAFLNTALALPSVVVGLVVYLLLSRSGPLGFLGWLFSFKAMVLAQAVLVLPVVTALVRQSIDDAERLHGEQLQSLGAGTGWRGLILLWDERYALLTVVIAAFGRAISEVGAVMVVGGNIEGFTRVMTTAIALETSKGDLPLALALGVLLLLVVLVLNALIALIRYWREGREMQGDTASRHPADRSATLGSGV
;
A
#
# COMPACT_ATOMS: atom_id res chain seq x y z
N MET A 1 16.16 51.84 39.14
CA MET A 1 15.53 51.35 40.40
C MET A 1 14.65 50.18 40.11
N ALA A 2 14.85 49.13 40.87
CA ALA A 2 14.06 47.91 41.06
C ALA A 2 14.06 46.87 39.93
N ALA A 3 14.98 45.90 40.07
CA ALA A 3 14.91 44.56 39.50
C ALA A 3 13.83 43.78 40.24
N LEU A 4 12.87 43.22 39.47
CA LEU A 4 11.93 42.21 39.97
C LEU A 4 12.44 40.84 39.60
N GLY A 5 12.86 40.06 40.60
CA GLY A 5 13.34 38.69 40.47
C GLY A 5 12.25 37.71 40.05
N ALA A 6 12.60 36.79 39.15
CA ALA A 6 11.76 35.68 38.76
C ALA A 6 11.64 34.68 39.91
N PRO A 7 10.47 34.04 40.12
CA PRO A 7 10.24 33.14 41.24
C PRO A 7 11.06 31.84 41.09
N GLN A 8 11.67 31.43 42.19
CA GLN A 8 12.54 30.24 42.33
C GLN A 8 11.83 28.87 42.06
N SER A 9 10.56 28.87 41.77
CA SER A 9 9.78 27.63 41.50
C SER A 9 9.98 27.02 40.12
N LEU A 10 10.61 27.73 39.18
CA LEU A 10 10.87 27.22 37.82
C LEU A 10 12.24 26.54 37.66
N GLN A 11 13.15 26.64 38.63
CA GLN A 11 14.47 26.00 38.55
C GLN A 11 14.51 24.55 39.04
N SER A 12 13.46 24.05 39.69
CA SER A 12 13.42 22.66 40.18
C SER A 12 12.89 21.64 39.16
N PHE A 13 12.37 22.08 38.02
CA PHE A 13 11.80 21.18 36.99
C PHE A 13 12.80 20.75 35.91
N GLN A 14 14.00 21.30 35.89
CA GLN A 14 14.99 21.04 34.84
C GLN A 14 16.09 20.01 35.24
N LYS A 15 15.92 19.29 36.37
CA LYS A 15 16.87 18.28 36.86
C LYS A 15 16.25 16.91 37.11
N ARG A 16 15.69 16.29 36.14
CA ARG A 16 15.51 14.84 35.90
C ARG A 16 14.80 14.69 34.53
N PRO A 17 15.27 13.98 33.52
CA PRO A 17 15.36 12.53 33.58
C PRO A 17 16.30 11.88 32.55
N ASP A 18 17.59 11.94 32.69
CA ASP A 18 18.46 11.29 31.69
C ASP A 18 18.78 9.81 31.97
N SER A 19 18.45 9.31 33.15
CA SER A 19 18.89 7.94 33.54
C SER A 19 17.92 6.85 33.07
N TYR A 20 16.61 7.11 33.02
CA TYR A 20 15.62 6.10 32.58
C TYR A 20 15.58 5.89 31.06
N ALA A 21 15.73 6.98 30.29
CA ALA A 21 15.77 6.87 28.82
C ALA A 21 17.06 6.17 28.34
N LYS A 22 18.20 6.47 28.95
CA LYS A 22 19.51 5.83 28.65
C LYS A 22 19.52 4.34 29.03
N GLY A 23 18.86 3.94 30.10
CA GLY A 23 18.77 2.55 30.54
C GLY A 23 17.87 1.69 29.61
N PHE A 24 16.77 2.23 29.14
CA PHE A 24 15.83 1.54 28.24
C PHE A 24 16.43 1.39 26.83
N ILE A 25 17.02 2.44 26.30
CA ILE A 25 17.72 2.43 25.01
C ILE A 25 18.94 1.50 25.04
N ALA A 26 19.75 1.53 26.11
CA ALA A 26 20.92 0.66 26.23
C ALA A 26 20.58 -0.83 26.39
N ARG A 27 19.43 -1.17 26.97
CA ARG A 27 18.96 -2.56 27.06
C ARG A 27 18.47 -3.09 25.71
N GLN A 28 17.80 -2.26 24.91
CA GLN A 28 17.33 -2.62 23.58
C GLN A 28 18.49 -2.82 22.58
N TYR A 29 19.56 -2.00 22.70
CA TYR A 29 20.77 -2.16 21.88
C TYR A 29 21.68 -3.34 22.28
N ARG A 30 21.52 -3.93 23.48
CA ARG A 30 22.36 -5.04 23.93
C ARG A 30 21.85 -6.43 23.47
N CYS A 31 20.56 -6.58 23.14
CA CYS A 31 20.03 -7.80 22.55
C CYS A 31 20.22 -7.91 21.03
N ALA A 32 20.55 -6.82 20.34
CA ALA A 32 20.70 -6.76 18.89
C ALA A 32 22.16 -6.87 18.40
N ARG A 33 23.10 -7.29 19.27
CA ARG A 33 24.50 -7.52 18.84
C ARG A 33 24.72 -8.94 18.32
N LYS A 34 24.10 -9.31 17.23
CA LYS A 34 24.81 -9.98 16.15
C LYS A 34 24.79 -9.00 14.98
N PRO A 35 25.91 -8.28 14.70
CA PRO A 35 26.00 -7.52 13.48
C PRO A 35 25.81 -8.53 12.36
N LEU A 36 24.91 -8.24 11.45
CA LEU A 36 24.88 -8.83 10.13
C LEU A 36 26.23 -8.48 9.49
N GLN A 37 27.27 -9.24 9.87
CA GLN A 37 28.47 -9.31 9.07
C GLN A 37 28.10 -10.15 7.84
N LEU A 38 27.33 -9.54 6.94
CA LEU A 38 27.57 -9.84 5.54
C LEU A 38 29.08 -9.68 5.38
N ARG A 39 29.78 -10.80 5.17
CA ARG A 39 31.17 -10.86 4.76
C ARG A 39 31.29 -10.18 3.39
N TYR A 40 31.05 -8.90 3.38
CA TYR A 40 31.51 -8.03 2.33
C TYR A 40 32.88 -7.53 2.82
N SER A 41 33.93 -8.17 2.32
CA SER A 41 35.29 -7.68 2.52
C SER A 41 35.29 -6.21 2.15
N ALA A 42 35.63 -5.37 3.14
CA ALA A 42 35.94 -3.97 2.93
C ALA A 42 37.18 -3.91 2.01
N GLN A 43 36.97 -4.10 0.72
CA GLN A 43 37.95 -3.69 -0.29
C GLN A 43 37.84 -2.19 -0.39
N ALA A 44 38.92 -1.58 0.06
CA ALA A 44 39.16 -0.16 0.09
C ALA A 44 38.62 0.57 -1.13
N PHE A 45 37.88 1.62 -0.88
CA PHE A 45 37.37 2.59 -1.83
C PHE A 45 38.58 3.38 -2.40
N THR A 46 39.30 2.80 -3.36
CA THR A 46 40.30 3.47 -4.17
C THR A 46 39.94 3.24 -5.63
N GLY A 47 39.33 4.27 -6.23
CA GLY A 47 39.10 4.32 -7.66
C GLY A 47 37.61 4.51 -8.00
N ALA A 48 37.31 5.58 -8.71
CA ALA A 48 36.02 5.81 -9.34
C ALA A 48 35.75 4.65 -10.32
N THR A 49 35.01 3.65 -9.85
CA THR A 49 34.49 2.59 -10.74
C THR A 49 33.45 3.21 -11.66
N PRO A 50 33.49 2.99 -12.95
CA PRO A 50 32.50 3.53 -13.87
C PRO A 50 31.10 3.02 -13.47
N LEU A 51 30.09 3.87 -13.56
CA LEU A 51 28.69 3.61 -13.18
C LEU A 51 28.11 2.29 -13.76
N MET A 52 28.63 1.83 -14.88
CA MET A 52 28.27 0.54 -15.49
C MET A 52 28.65 -0.68 -14.63
N ASN A 53 29.78 -0.65 -13.94
CA ASN A 53 30.18 -1.74 -13.03
C ASN A 53 29.27 -1.79 -11.81
N THR A 54 28.86 -0.63 -11.30
CA THR A 54 27.93 -0.53 -10.15
C THR A 54 26.57 -1.15 -10.47
N PHE A 55 26.04 -0.97 -11.69
CA PHE A 55 24.76 -1.56 -12.08
C PHE A 55 24.87 -3.09 -12.24
N GLN A 56 25.93 -3.59 -12.90
CA GLN A 56 26.17 -5.03 -13.04
C GLN A 56 26.36 -5.70 -11.68
N ASP A 57 27.15 -5.10 -10.79
CA ASP A 57 27.37 -5.59 -9.43
C ASP A 57 26.07 -5.62 -8.63
N SER A 58 25.19 -4.62 -8.81
CA SER A 58 23.89 -4.56 -8.16
C SER A 58 22.95 -5.67 -8.64
N VAL A 59 22.91 -5.96 -9.93
CA VAL A 59 22.09 -7.05 -10.50
C VAL A 59 22.61 -8.41 -10.03
N LEU A 60 23.92 -8.62 -10.01
CA LEU A 60 24.54 -9.85 -9.49
C LEU A 60 24.28 -10.01 -7.99
N THR A 61 24.35 -8.93 -7.22
CA THR A 61 24.03 -8.92 -5.79
C THR A 61 22.54 -9.24 -5.57
N ALA A 62 21.64 -8.66 -6.36
CA ALA A 62 20.20 -8.97 -6.29
C ALA A 62 19.95 -10.47 -6.56
N PHE A 63 20.60 -11.02 -7.58
CA PHE A 63 20.49 -12.44 -7.91
C PHE A 63 21.05 -13.35 -6.80
N SER A 64 22.20 -13.01 -6.24
CA SER A 64 22.77 -13.74 -5.10
C SER A 64 21.89 -13.68 -3.85
N LEU A 65 21.28 -12.52 -3.55
CA LEU A 65 20.33 -12.36 -2.43
C LEU A 65 19.06 -13.20 -2.61
N ILE A 66 18.58 -13.33 -3.85
CA ILE A 66 17.42 -14.19 -4.15
C ILE A 66 17.77 -15.67 -3.98
N THR A 67 18.94 -16.09 -4.46
CA THR A 67 19.36 -17.51 -4.42
C THR A 67 19.77 -17.98 -3.03
N THR A 68 20.33 -17.10 -2.20
CA THR A 68 20.76 -17.46 -0.82
C THR A 68 19.62 -17.44 0.19
N MET A 69 18.42 -16.88 -0.18
CA MET A 69 17.22 -16.87 0.70
C MET A 69 17.55 -16.45 2.13
N ASP A 70 18.28 -15.34 2.31
CA ASP A 70 18.63 -14.85 3.66
C ASP A 70 17.34 -14.66 4.49
N PRO A 71 17.22 -15.28 5.67
CA PRO A 71 16.04 -15.18 6.53
C PRO A 71 15.65 -13.73 6.89
N VAL A 72 16.64 -12.83 6.98
CA VAL A 72 16.40 -11.42 7.27
C VAL A 72 15.72 -10.74 6.09
N LEU A 73 16.24 -10.98 4.88
CA LEU A 73 15.65 -10.47 3.64
C LEU A 73 14.24 -11.01 3.43
N ALA A 74 14.05 -12.31 3.58
CA ALA A 74 12.73 -12.95 3.51
C ALA A 74 11.75 -12.32 4.50
N GLY A 75 12.19 -12.03 5.72
CA GLY A 75 11.41 -11.33 6.74
C GLY A 75 11.01 -9.91 6.33
N ILE A 76 11.87 -9.16 5.65
CA ILE A 76 11.60 -7.82 5.14
C ILE A 76 10.56 -7.89 4.00
N VAL A 77 10.75 -8.81 3.04
CA VAL A 77 9.82 -9.04 1.93
C VAL A 77 8.43 -9.42 2.44
N LEU A 78 8.36 -10.43 3.31
CA LEU A 78 7.08 -10.90 3.86
C LEU A 78 6.35 -9.80 4.64
N ARG A 79 7.08 -9.00 5.42
CA ARG A 79 6.51 -7.86 6.14
C ARG A 79 5.98 -6.80 5.20
N SER A 80 6.71 -6.46 4.12
CA SER A 80 6.24 -5.53 3.08
C SER A 80 4.93 -6.01 2.48
N LEU A 81 4.86 -7.27 2.09
CA LEU A 81 3.67 -7.89 1.51
C LEU A 81 2.50 -7.90 2.50
N ALA A 82 2.76 -8.29 3.76
CA ALA A 82 1.73 -8.36 4.78
C ALA A 82 1.14 -6.98 5.11
N VAL A 83 1.98 -5.95 5.30
CA VAL A 83 1.51 -4.57 5.56
C VAL A 83 0.68 -4.07 4.38
N SER A 84 1.19 -4.21 3.15
CA SER A 84 0.49 -3.73 1.94
C SER A 84 -0.80 -4.50 1.66
N ALA A 85 -0.82 -5.82 1.89
CA ALA A 85 -2.03 -6.64 1.74
C ALA A 85 -3.10 -6.26 2.78
N CYS A 86 -2.73 -6.14 4.06
CA CYS A 86 -3.67 -5.72 5.10
C CYS A 86 -4.23 -4.30 4.83
N ALA A 87 -3.36 -3.36 4.44
CA ALA A 87 -3.78 -2.01 4.09
C ALA A 87 -4.71 -2.00 2.87
N CYS A 88 -4.39 -2.79 1.84
CA CYS A 88 -5.22 -2.93 0.64
C CYS A 88 -6.60 -3.53 0.98
N VAL A 89 -6.67 -4.58 1.81
CA VAL A 89 -7.94 -5.18 2.25
C VAL A 89 -8.79 -4.15 2.98
N LEU A 90 -8.22 -3.40 3.92
CA LEU A 90 -8.94 -2.34 4.64
C LEU A 90 -9.40 -1.21 3.72
N ALA A 91 -8.53 -0.72 2.84
CA ALA A 91 -8.87 0.33 1.90
C ALA A 91 -9.90 -0.12 0.86
N CYS A 92 -9.81 -1.35 0.36
CA CYS A 92 -10.77 -1.90 -0.59
C CYS A 92 -12.14 -2.15 0.05
N SER A 93 -12.21 -2.71 1.25
CA SER A 93 -13.48 -2.95 1.93
C SER A 93 -14.29 -1.67 2.15
N LEU A 94 -13.63 -0.60 2.58
CA LEU A 94 -14.27 0.70 2.77
C LEU A 94 -14.46 1.45 1.43
N GLY A 95 -13.45 1.42 0.57
CA GLY A 95 -13.44 2.15 -0.69
C GLY A 95 -14.44 1.62 -1.72
N LEU A 96 -14.70 0.29 -1.75
CA LEU A 96 -15.75 -0.31 -2.58
C LEU A 96 -17.13 0.21 -2.19
N VAL A 97 -17.43 0.21 -0.89
CA VAL A 97 -18.73 0.69 -0.37
C VAL A 97 -18.90 2.18 -0.63
N LEU A 98 -17.89 2.99 -0.27
CA LEU A 98 -17.94 4.44 -0.46
C LEU A 98 -17.98 4.82 -1.95
N GLY A 99 -17.18 4.15 -2.79
CA GLY A 99 -17.13 4.39 -4.22
C GLY A 99 -18.43 4.02 -4.92
N ALA A 100 -19.02 2.88 -4.59
CA ALA A 100 -20.32 2.47 -5.13
C ALA A 100 -21.43 3.43 -4.73
N TRP A 101 -21.47 3.82 -3.45
CA TRP A 101 -22.46 4.80 -2.99
C TRP A 101 -22.31 6.14 -3.70
N LEU A 102 -21.07 6.67 -3.82
CA LEU A 102 -20.78 7.92 -4.54
C LEU A 102 -21.05 7.83 -6.05
N GLY A 103 -20.93 6.65 -6.65
CA GLY A 103 -21.23 6.41 -8.07
C GLY A 103 -22.72 6.58 -8.37
N VAL A 104 -23.58 5.95 -7.55
CA VAL A 104 -25.02 5.93 -7.73
C VAL A 104 -25.74 7.13 -7.12
N ALA A 105 -25.31 7.58 -5.93
CA ALA A 105 -26.02 8.60 -5.17
C ALA A 105 -25.92 9.99 -5.82
N ARG A 106 -27.07 10.65 -5.93
CA ARG A 106 -27.20 12.05 -6.39
C ARG A 106 -27.76 12.88 -5.23
N PHE A 107 -26.91 13.70 -4.61
CA PHE A 107 -27.27 14.53 -3.48
C PHE A 107 -26.68 15.94 -3.58
N ALA A 108 -27.29 16.90 -2.87
CA ALA A 108 -26.77 18.26 -2.77
C ALA A 108 -25.40 18.22 -2.07
N GLY A 109 -24.36 18.83 -2.69
CA GLY A 109 -22.99 18.79 -2.14
C GLY A 109 -22.08 17.66 -2.68
N ARG A 110 -22.59 16.74 -3.54
CA ARG A 110 -21.77 15.70 -4.18
C ARG A 110 -20.51 16.28 -4.83
N GLY A 111 -20.60 17.44 -5.48
CA GLY A 111 -19.45 18.10 -6.10
C GLY A 111 -18.34 18.44 -5.11
N VAL A 112 -18.68 18.89 -3.89
CA VAL A 112 -17.71 19.19 -2.83
C VAL A 112 -17.01 17.93 -2.35
N VAL A 113 -17.77 16.83 -2.14
CA VAL A 113 -17.20 15.54 -1.76
C VAL A 113 -16.24 15.01 -2.82
N LEU A 114 -16.59 15.13 -4.10
CA LEU A 114 -15.73 14.74 -5.21
C LEU A 114 -14.47 15.61 -5.32
N ALA A 115 -14.60 16.93 -5.10
CA ALA A 115 -13.45 17.83 -5.05
C ALA A 115 -12.51 17.46 -3.91
N PHE A 116 -13.05 17.15 -2.72
CA PHE A 116 -12.26 16.67 -1.59
C PHE A 116 -11.56 15.32 -1.90
N LEU A 117 -12.28 14.38 -2.50
CA LEU A 117 -11.73 13.09 -2.92
C LEU A 117 -10.56 13.27 -3.91
N ASN A 118 -10.74 14.14 -4.92
CA ASN A 118 -9.70 14.43 -5.91
C ASN A 118 -8.48 15.12 -5.25
N THR A 119 -8.71 16.01 -4.29
CA THR A 119 -7.62 16.62 -3.50
C THR A 119 -6.87 15.57 -2.69
N ALA A 120 -7.60 14.61 -2.11
CA ALA A 120 -7.00 13.52 -1.33
C ALA A 120 -6.09 12.60 -2.18
N LEU A 121 -6.33 12.47 -3.49
CA LEU A 121 -5.43 11.75 -4.40
C LEU A 121 -4.06 12.43 -4.57
N ALA A 122 -4.01 13.76 -4.45
CA ALA A 122 -2.80 14.54 -4.61
C ALA A 122 -2.03 14.78 -3.29
N LEU A 123 -2.53 14.25 -2.15
CA LEU A 123 -1.87 14.45 -0.86
C LEU A 123 -0.47 13.82 -0.82
N PRO A 124 0.56 14.58 -0.41
CA PRO A 124 1.89 14.03 -0.20
C PRO A 124 1.87 12.96 0.90
N SER A 125 2.41 11.80 0.61
CA SER A 125 2.38 10.66 1.53
C SER A 125 3.07 10.93 2.86
N VAL A 126 4.15 11.71 2.84
CA VAL A 126 4.86 12.12 4.06
C VAL A 126 3.97 12.96 4.98
N VAL A 127 3.14 13.85 4.40
CA VAL A 127 2.21 14.69 5.18
C VAL A 127 1.15 13.81 5.84
N VAL A 128 0.58 12.85 5.10
CA VAL A 128 -0.38 11.90 5.66
C VAL A 128 0.27 11.06 6.76
N GLY A 129 1.51 10.59 6.54
CA GLY A 129 2.30 9.88 7.55
C GLY A 129 2.50 10.72 8.82
N LEU A 130 2.82 12.01 8.67
CA LEU A 130 2.98 12.93 9.79
C LEU A 130 1.66 13.15 10.56
N VAL A 131 0.55 13.31 9.86
CA VAL A 131 -0.77 13.44 10.50
C VAL A 131 -1.11 12.18 11.29
N VAL A 132 -0.94 10.99 10.70
CA VAL A 132 -1.17 9.72 11.39
C VAL A 132 -0.22 9.55 12.58
N TYR A 133 1.05 9.95 12.43
CA TYR A 133 2.02 9.96 13.52
C TYR A 133 1.55 10.83 14.70
N LEU A 134 1.12 12.07 14.42
CA LEU A 134 0.64 12.99 15.46
C LEU A 134 -0.63 12.45 16.14
N LEU A 135 -1.54 11.83 15.39
CA LEU A 135 -2.74 11.21 15.95
C LEU A 135 -2.42 10.04 16.88
N LEU A 136 -1.44 9.20 16.53
CA LEU A 136 -1.03 8.02 17.29
C LEU A 136 0.04 8.31 18.36
N SER A 137 0.59 9.52 18.37
CA SER A 137 1.56 9.96 19.37
C SER A 137 0.95 9.94 20.78
N ARG A 138 1.78 9.78 21.82
CA ARG A 138 1.33 9.77 23.22
C ARG A 138 0.54 11.02 23.62
N SER A 139 0.85 12.15 23.00
CA SER A 139 0.12 13.42 23.19
C SER A 139 -1.07 13.59 22.25
N GLY A 140 -1.27 12.68 21.31
CA GLY A 140 -2.35 12.71 20.33
C GLY A 140 -3.62 12.03 20.82
N PRO A 141 -4.76 12.26 20.15
CA PRO A 141 -6.07 11.75 20.55
C PRO A 141 -6.17 10.21 20.52
N LEU A 142 -5.37 9.53 19.72
CA LEU A 142 -5.31 8.07 19.60
C LEU A 142 -4.08 7.48 20.32
N GLY A 143 -3.35 8.27 21.11
CA GLY A 143 -2.14 7.84 21.82
C GLY A 143 -2.37 6.68 22.81
N PHE A 144 -3.59 6.55 23.33
CA PHE A 144 -3.99 5.44 24.21
C PHE A 144 -3.88 4.06 23.56
N LEU A 145 -3.90 3.97 22.22
CA LEU A 145 -3.77 2.72 21.49
C LEU A 145 -2.33 2.17 21.53
N GLY A 146 -1.32 3.00 21.73
CA GLY A 146 0.08 2.59 21.76
C GLY A 146 0.58 1.96 20.45
N TRP A 147 -0.03 2.29 19.31
CA TRP A 147 0.28 1.65 18.02
C TRP A 147 1.49 2.26 17.30
N LEU A 148 1.96 3.42 17.70
CA LEU A 148 3.08 4.07 17.02
C LEU A 148 4.30 3.14 16.94
N PHE A 149 5.01 3.18 15.81
CA PHE A 149 6.14 2.30 15.49
C PHE A 149 5.80 0.80 15.49
N SER A 150 4.58 0.46 15.10
CA SER A 150 4.12 -0.93 14.98
C SER A 150 3.60 -1.26 13.59
N PHE A 151 3.44 -2.55 13.32
CA PHE A 151 2.77 -3.06 12.11
C PHE A 151 1.39 -2.41 11.89
N LYS A 152 0.58 -2.26 12.95
CA LYS A 152 -0.77 -1.69 12.88
C LYS A 152 -0.76 -0.23 12.42
N ALA A 153 0.20 0.56 12.90
CA ALA A 153 0.32 1.95 12.49
C ALA A 153 0.71 2.09 11.01
N MET A 154 1.60 1.22 10.51
CA MET A 154 1.98 1.20 9.09
C MET A 154 0.77 0.83 8.21
N VAL A 155 0.00 -0.20 8.60
CA VAL A 155 -1.24 -0.60 7.90
C VAL A 155 -2.24 0.55 7.87
N LEU A 156 -2.46 1.23 8.98
CA LEU A 156 -3.38 2.38 9.06
C LEU A 156 -2.95 3.52 8.13
N ALA A 157 -1.66 3.90 8.16
CA ALA A 157 -1.14 4.98 7.32
C ALA A 157 -1.27 4.66 5.82
N GLN A 158 -0.95 3.43 5.42
CA GLN A 158 -1.14 2.98 4.03
C GLN A 158 -2.61 2.91 3.65
N ALA A 159 -3.49 2.40 4.52
CA ALA A 159 -4.93 2.33 4.25
C ALA A 159 -5.53 3.72 4.02
N VAL A 160 -5.14 4.73 4.82
CA VAL A 160 -5.58 6.13 4.63
C VAL A 160 -5.16 6.69 3.28
N LEU A 161 -3.96 6.35 2.79
CA LEU A 161 -3.47 6.80 1.48
C LEU A 161 -4.14 6.08 0.31
N VAL A 162 -4.42 4.80 0.46
CA VAL A 162 -4.98 3.96 -0.61
C VAL A 162 -6.50 4.13 -0.73
N LEU A 163 -7.18 4.41 0.37
CA LEU A 163 -8.64 4.57 0.43
C LEU A 163 -9.19 5.56 -0.61
N PRO A 164 -8.68 6.81 -0.75
CA PRO A 164 -9.19 7.73 -1.75
C PRO A 164 -8.97 7.24 -3.17
N VAL A 165 -7.87 6.52 -3.44
CA VAL A 165 -7.58 5.95 -4.77
C VAL A 165 -8.62 4.89 -5.13
N VAL A 166 -8.88 3.93 -4.23
CA VAL A 166 -9.90 2.91 -4.43
C VAL A 166 -11.28 3.55 -4.61
N THR A 167 -11.65 4.47 -3.71
CA THR A 167 -12.95 5.14 -3.75
C THR A 167 -13.16 5.89 -5.07
N ALA A 168 -12.14 6.59 -5.57
CA ALA A 168 -12.24 7.34 -6.83
C ALA A 168 -12.39 6.42 -8.04
N LEU A 169 -11.59 5.36 -8.13
CA LEU A 169 -11.65 4.41 -9.24
C LEU A 169 -12.95 3.61 -9.26
N VAL A 170 -13.38 3.11 -8.10
CA VAL A 170 -14.67 2.41 -7.96
C VAL A 170 -15.83 3.32 -8.33
N ARG A 171 -15.83 4.57 -7.81
CA ARG A 171 -16.85 5.54 -8.17
C ARG A 171 -16.93 5.75 -9.68
N GLN A 172 -15.78 5.85 -10.36
CA GLN A 172 -15.76 6.04 -11.81
C GLN A 172 -16.38 4.85 -12.53
N SER A 173 -15.97 3.62 -12.24
CA SER A 173 -16.55 2.41 -12.86
C SER A 173 -18.05 2.30 -12.61
N ILE A 174 -18.51 2.58 -11.39
CA ILE A 174 -19.92 2.52 -11.03
C ILE A 174 -20.74 3.68 -11.65
N ASP A 175 -20.19 4.90 -11.75
CA ASP A 175 -20.88 6.03 -12.42
C ASP A 175 -21.08 5.74 -13.91
N ASP A 176 -20.12 5.09 -14.57
CA ASP A 176 -20.21 4.68 -15.97
C ASP A 176 -21.25 3.55 -16.15
N ALA A 177 -21.25 2.54 -15.30
CA ALA A 177 -22.25 1.46 -15.30
C ALA A 177 -23.67 1.97 -14.96
N GLU A 178 -23.80 2.91 -14.02
CA GLU A 178 -25.08 3.54 -13.68
C GLU A 178 -25.67 4.35 -14.84
N ARG A 179 -24.84 4.96 -15.68
CA ARG A 179 -25.31 5.65 -16.91
C ARG A 179 -25.88 4.67 -17.94
N LEU A 180 -25.35 3.45 -17.99
CA LEU A 180 -25.79 2.43 -18.95
C LEU A 180 -27.03 1.67 -18.46
N HIS A 181 -27.08 1.30 -17.19
CA HIS A 181 -28.07 0.37 -16.64
C HIS A 181 -28.98 0.99 -15.57
N GLY A 182 -28.70 2.23 -15.13
CA GLY A 182 -29.40 2.86 -14.01
C GLY A 182 -30.90 3.04 -14.22
N GLU A 183 -31.36 3.42 -15.42
CA GLU A 183 -32.77 3.58 -15.74
C GLU A 183 -33.51 2.25 -15.68
N GLN A 184 -32.90 1.17 -16.19
CA GLN A 184 -33.45 -0.18 -16.12
C GLN A 184 -33.62 -0.65 -14.69
N LEU A 185 -32.58 -0.47 -13.85
CA LEU A 185 -32.63 -0.84 -12.45
C LEU A 185 -33.65 -0.02 -11.65
N GLN A 186 -33.82 1.26 -12.00
CA GLN A 186 -34.85 2.13 -11.40
C GLN A 186 -36.26 1.66 -11.77
N SER A 187 -36.52 1.30 -13.03
CA SER A 187 -37.84 0.80 -13.47
C SER A 187 -38.23 -0.50 -12.80
N LEU A 188 -37.22 -1.31 -12.40
CA LEU A 188 -37.41 -2.52 -11.60
C LEU A 188 -37.58 -2.23 -10.08
N GLY A 189 -37.61 -0.94 -9.67
CA GLY A 189 -37.80 -0.55 -8.28
C GLY A 189 -36.57 -0.65 -7.38
N ALA A 190 -35.36 -0.84 -7.95
CA ALA A 190 -34.15 -0.94 -7.16
C ALA A 190 -33.77 0.42 -6.54
N GLY A 191 -33.73 0.50 -5.21
CA GLY A 191 -33.24 1.66 -4.46
C GLY A 191 -31.73 1.87 -4.63
N THR A 192 -31.23 3.07 -4.29
CA THR A 192 -29.83 3.48 -4.47
C THR A 192 -28.81 2.47 -3.92
N GLY A 193 -29.06 1.89 -2.74
CA GLY A 193 -28.17 0.90 -2.11
C GLY A 193 -28.11 -0.41 -2.90
N TRP A 194 -29.28 -0.91 -3.34
CA TRP A 194 -29.37 -2.13 -4.16
C TRP A 194 -28.72 -1.95 -5.53
N ARG A 195 -28.92 -0.80 -6.18
CA ARG A 195 -28.26 -0.49 -7.46
C ARG A 195 -26.75 -0.52 -7.31
N GLY A 196 -26.21 0.15 -6.26
CA GLY A 196 -24.78 0.11 -5.99
C GLY A 196 -24.24 -1.31 -5.81
N LEU A 197 -24.97 -2.19 -5.11
CA LEU A 197 -24.55 -3.57 -4.88
C LEU A 197 -24.62 -4.42 -6.17
N ILE A 198 -25.68 -4.27 -6.96
CA ILE A 198 -25.84 -4.96 -8.24
C ILE A 198 -24.72 -4.55 -9.20
N LEU A 199 -24.46 -3.24 -9.32
CA LEU A 199 -23.40 -2.72 -10.20
C LEU A 199 -22.01 -3.13 -9.73
N LEU A 200 -21.74 -3.20 -8.40
CA LEU A 200 -20.50 -3.77 -7.87
C LEU A 200 -20.29 -5.22 -8.29
N TRP A 201 -21.37 -6.00 -8.32
CA TRP A 201 -21.28 -7.40 -8.72
C TRP A 201 -21.08 -7.54 -10.24
N ASP A 202 -21.74 -6.70 -11.00
CA ASP A 202 -21.64 -6.67 -12.47
C ASP A 202 -20.23 -6.24 -12.91
N GLU A 203 -19.71 -5.16 -12.32
CA GLU A 203 -18.39 -4.60 -12.60
C GLU A 203 -17.23 -5.33 -11.88
N ARG A 204 -17.44 -6.50 -11.30
CA ARG A 204 -16.44 -7.22 -10.47
C ARG A 204 -15.08 -7.39 -11.14
N TYR A 205 -15.02 -7.50 -12.48
CA TYR A 205 -13.74 -7.64 -13.21
C TYR A 205 -13.00 -6.31 -13.35
N ALA A 206 -13.71 -5.22 -13.60
CA ALA A 206 -13.14 -3.89 -13.58
C ALA A 206 -12.63 -3.55 -12.15
N LEU A 207 -13.40 -3.91 -11.14
CA LEU A 207 -13.04 -3.73 -9.73
C LEU A 207 -11.82 -4.55 -9.31
N LEU A 208 -11.60 -5.73 -9.89
CA LEU A 208 -10.36 -6.49 -9.68
C LEU A 208 -9.13 -5.69 -10.13
N THR A 209 -9.24 -4.96 -11.25
CA THR A 209 -8.16 -4.07 -11.71
C THR A 209 -7.90 -2.95 -10.72
N VAL A 210 -8.95 -2.40 -10.09
CA VAL A 210 -8.83 -1.39 -9.02
C VAL A 210 -8.07 -1.95 -7.82
N VAL A 211 -8.37 -3.18 -7.39
CA VAL A 211 -7.67 -3.85 -6.28
C VAL A 211 -6.18 -4.03 -6.59
N ILE A 212 -5.84 -4.42 -7.81
CA ILE A 212 -4.45 -4.59 -8.25
C ILE A 212 -3.71 -3.25 -8.22
N ALA A 213 -4.33 -2.19 -8.75
CA ALA A 213 -3.77 -0.84 -8.74
C ALA A 213 -3.57 -0.33 -7.31
N ALA A 214 -4.54 -0.57 -6.43
CA ALA A 214 -4.48 -0.24 -5.01
C ALA A 214 -3.34 -0.96 -4.30
N PHE A 215 -3.14 -2.25 -4.57
CA PHE A 215 -2.03 -3.03 -4.01
C PHE A 215 -0.68 -2.52 -4.51
N GLY A 216 -0.55 -2.24 -5.82
CA GLY A 216 0.66 -1.64 -6.39
C GLY A 216 0.99 -0.29 -5.76
N ARG A 217 -0.03 0.54 -5.49
CA ARG A 217 0.13 1.82 -4.78
C ARG A 217 0.57 1.62 -3.33
N ALA A 218 -0.01 0.64 -2.64
CA ALA A 218 0.33 0.34 -1.25
C ALA A 218 1.78 -0.15 -1.11
N ILE A 219 2.22 -1.10 -1.94
CA ILE A 219 3.55 -1.71 -1.82
C ILE A 219 4.68 -0.75 -2.20
N SER A 220 4.41 0.23 -3.06
CA SER A 220 5.38 1.26 -3.47
C SER A 220 5.52 2.42 -2.48
N GLU A 221 4.72 2.43 -1.39
CA GLU A 221 4.71 3.54 -0.43
C GLU A 221 5.96 3.53 0.46
N VAL A 222 6.63 4.68 0.54
CA VAL A 222 7.85 4.89 1.33
C VAL A 222 7.59 5.87 2.48
N GLY A 223 7.08 7.06 2.15
CA GLY A 223 7.08 8.22 3.02
C GLY A 223 6.28 8.03 4.30
N ALA A 224 5.01 7.66 4.16
CA ALA A 224 4.14 7.46 5.32
C ALA A 224 4.60 6.31 6.20
N VAL A 225 5.02 5.19 5.59
CA VAL A 225 5.49 4.00 6.30
C VAL A 225 6.77 4.31 7.08
N MET A 226 7.68 5.10 6.50
CA MET A 226 8.92 5.49 7.17
C MET A 226 8.67 6.36 8.38
N VAL A 227 7.77 7.34 8.28
CA VAL A 227 7.43 8.26 9.39
C VAL A 227 6.74 7.51 10.53
N VAL A 228 5.74 6.68 10.23
CA VAL A 228 4.91 6.02 11.24
C VAL A 228 5.53 4.72 11.75
N GLY A 229 6.29 4.02 10.91
CA GLY A 229 6.94 2.76 11.25
C GLY A 229 8.32 2.92 11.90
N GLY A 230 9.05 4.01 11.62
CA GLY A 230 10.39 4.28 12.18
C GLY A 230 11.49 3.37 11.65
N ASN A 231 11.26 2.54 10.64
CA ASN A 231 12.25 1.68 9.97
C ASN A 231 13.10 0.82 10.94
N ILE A 232 12.48 0.25 11.98
CA ILE A 232 13.16 -0.54 13.02
C ILE A 232 13.48 -1.92 12.48
N GLU A 233 14.78 -2.31 12.55
CA GLU A 233 15.24 -3.62 12.10
C GLU A 233 14.55 -4.76 12.84
N GLY A 234 14.17 -5.80 12.09
CA GLY A 234 13.47 -6.97 12.63
C GLY A 234 12.01 -6.71 13.02
N PHE A 235 11.53 -5.46 13.04
CA PHE A 235 10.20 -5.11 13.54
C PHE A 235 9.32 -4.38 12.54
N THR A 236 9.74 -3.20 12.05
CA THR A 236 8.94 -2.37 11.12
C THR A 236 9.65 -2.07 9.81
N ARG A 237 10.88 -2.60 9.61
CA ARG A 237 11.60 -2.43 8.35
C ARG A 237 10.89 -3.20 7.24
N VAL A 238 10.54 -2.50 6.17
CA VAL A 238 9.97 -3.03 4.92
C VAL A 238 10.92 -2.74 3.76
N MET A 239 10.68 -3.32 2.57
CA MET A 239 11.60 -3.19 1.42
C MET A 239 11.84 -1.73 1.04
N THR A 240 10.78 -0.94 0.91
CA THR A 240 10.86 0.47 0.51
C THR A 240 11.64 1.32 1.51
N THR A 241 11.47 1.09 2.83
CA THR A 241 12.21 1.81 3.87
C THR A 241 13.66 1.30 4.00
N ALA A 242 13.93 0.04 3.67
CA ALA A 242 15.28 -0.49 3.59
C ALA A 242 16.04 0.15 2.42
N ILE A 243 15.44 0.26 1.24
CA ILE A 243 16.04 0.96 0.08
C ILE A 243 16.40 2.41 0.43
N ALA A 244 15.46 3.15 1.04
CA ALA A 244 15.70 4.53 1.45
C ALA A 244 16.86 4.65 2.48
N LEU A 245 16.97 3.70 3.40
CA LEU A 245 18.04 3.66 4.38
C LEU A 245 19.42 3.40 3.73
N GLU A 246 19.51 2.37 2.87
CA GLU A 246 20.78 2.03 2.23
C GLU A 246 21.24 3.14 1.25
N THR A 247 20.29 3.77 0.56
CA THR A 247 20.57 4.98 -0.24
C THR A 247 21.14 6.12 0.63
N SER A 248 20.56 6.34 1.81
CA SER A 248 21.04 7.40 2.73
C SER A 248 22.40 7.10 3.35
N LYS A 249 22.77 5.83 3.45
CA LYS A 249 24.11 5.39 3.89
C LYS A 249 25.16 5.48 2.77
N GLY A 250 24.74 5.68 1.52
CA GLY A 250 25.62 5.69 0.35
C GLY A 250 25.93 4.29 -0.21
N ASP A 251 25.31 3.22 0.30
CA ASP A 251 25.41 1.87 -0.25
C ASP A 251 24.46 1.71 -1.43
N LEU A 252 24.82 2.32 -2.57
CA LEU A 252 24.03 2.31 -3.78
C LEU A 252 23.88 0.91 -4.39
N PRO A 253 24.92 0.02 -4.41
CA PRO A 253 24.77 -1.34 -4.91
C PRO A 253 23.70 -2.13 -4.17
N LEU A 254 23.69 -2.09 -2.84
CA LEU A 254 22.69 -2.80 -2.04
C LEU A 254 21.29 -2.18 -2.20
N ALA A 255 21.20 -0.85 -2.24
CA ALA A 255 19.93 -0.15 -2.46
C ALA A 255 19.30 -0.52 -3.82
N LEU A 256 20.12 -0.54 -4.90
CA LEU A 256 19.67 -0.97 -6.23
C LEU A 256 19.28 -2.45 -6.25
N ALA A 257 20.04 -3.32 -5.60
CA ALA A 257 19.73 -4.74 -5.49
C ALA A 257 18.37 -4.98 -4.83
N LEU A 258 18.09 -4.30 -3.71
CA LEU A 258 16.79 -4.33 -3.04
C LEU A 258 15.67 -3.74 -3.92
N GLY A 259 15.97 -2.69 -4.70
CA GLY A 259 15.03 -2.09 -5.65
C GLY A 259 14.66 -3.06 -6.78
N VAL A 260 15.63 -3.74 -7.37
CA VAL A 260 15.41 -4.78 -8.40
C VAL A 260 14.59 -5.92 -7.82
N LEU A 261 14.90 -6.36 -6.61
CA LEU A 261 14.14 -7.40 -5.92
C LEU A 261 12.68 -6.96 -5.68
N LEU A 262 12.45 -5.73 -5.23
CA LEU A 262 11.10 -5.18 -5.06
C LEU A 262 10.32 -5.18 -6.39
N LEU A 263 10.94 -4.69 -7.46
CA LEU A 263 10.33 -4.69 -8.80
C LEU A 263 9.98 -6.10 -9.27
N LEU A 264 10.87 -7.06 -9.05
CA LEU A 264 10.64 -8.46 -9.40
C LEU A 264 9.48 -9.05 -8.61
N VAL A 265 9.41 -8.82 -7.30
CA VAL A 265 8.29 -9.26 -6.45
C VAL A 265 6.97 -8.67 -6.94
N VAL A 266 6.94 -7.36 -7.22
CA VAL A 266 5.74 -6.68 -7.74
C VAL A 266 5.36 -7.21 -9.12
N LEU A 267 6.34 -7.43 -10.00
CA LEU A 267 6.11 -7.99 -11.34
C LEU A 267 5.50 -9.39 -11.27
N VAL A 268 6.08 -10.28 -10.44
CA VAL A 268 5.57 -11.65 -10.26
C VAL A 268 4.14 -11.65 -9.74
N LEU A 269 3.84 -10.81 -8.75
CA LEU A 269 2.49 -10.69 -8.21
C LEU A 269 1.50 -10.20 -9.26
N ASN A 270 1.84 -9.14 -10.01
CA ASN A 270 0.97 -8.63 -11.07
C ASN A 270 0.79 -9.64 -12.21
N ALA A 271 1.87 -10.34 -12.61
CA ALA A 271 1.80 -11.39 -13.61
C ALA A 271 0.91 -12.56 -13.16
N LEU A 272 1.01 -12.98 -11.88
CA LEU A 272 0.16 -14.03 -11.32
C LEU A 272 -1.32 -13.64 -11.32
N ILE A 273 -1.63 -12.41 -10.93
CA ILE A 273 -3.00 -11.89 -10.94
C ILE A 273 -3.53 -11.80 -12.38
N ALA A 274 -2.73 -11.29 -13.32
CA ALA A 274 -3.09 -11.22 -14.74
C ALA A 274 -3.34 -12.62 -15.33
N LEU A 275 -2.52 -13.61 -14.96
CA LEU A 275 -2.70 -15.00 -15.38
C LEU A 275 -4.00 -15.60 -14.84
N ILE A 276 -4.34 -15.36 -13.58
CA ILE A 276 -5.58 -15.81 -12.96
C ILE A 276 -6.79 -15.18 -13.68
N ARG A 277 -6.72 -13.89 -14.03
CA ARG A 277 -7.77 -13.23 -14.84
C ARG A 277 -7.94 -13.89 -16.20
N TYR A 278 -6.85 -14.06 -16.93
CA TYR A 278 -6.87 -14.65 -18.27
C TYR A 278 -7.50 -16.06 -18.29
N TRP A 279 -7.15 -16.88 -17.29
CA TRP A 279 -7.73 -18.24 -17.17
C TRP A 279 -9.22 -18.23 -16.83
N ARG A 280 -9.72 -17.24 -16.11
CA ARG A 280 -11.15 -17.11 -15.80
C ARG A 280 -11.95 -16.63 -17.00
N GLU A 281 -11.49 -15.59 -17.68
CA GLU A 281 -12.13 -15.03 -18.88
C GLU A 281 -12.20 -16.08 -20.01
N GLY A 282 -11.16 -16.88 -20.18
CA GLY A 282 -11.16 -17.98 -21.16
C GLY A 282 -12.18 -19.08 -20.89
N ARG A 283 -12.53 -19.34 -19.62
CA ARG A 283 -13.56 -20.34 -19.26
C ARG A 283 -14.98 -19.83 -19.49
N GLU A 284 -15.22 -18.55 -19.34
CA GLU A 284 -16.56 -17.95 -19.56
C GLU A 284 -16.92 -17.90 -21.06
N MET A 285 -15.95 -17.56 -21.91
CA MET A 285 -16.18 -17.60 -23.37
C MET A 285 -16.45 -19.00 -23.90
N GLN A 286 -15.88 -20.04 -23.32
CA GLN A 286 -16.15 -21.43 -23.72
C GLN A 286 -17.52 -21.92 -23.26
N GLY A 287 -18.03 -21.42 -22.12
CA GLY A 287 -19.39 -21.75 -21.63
C GLY A 287 -20.50 -21.15 -22.52
N ASP A 288 -20.29 -19.93 -23.02
CA ASP A 288 -21.28 -19.20 -23.81
C ASP A 288 -21.39 -19.74 -25.27
N THR A 289 -20.29 -20.24 -25.83
CA THR A 289 -20.27 -20.90 -27.14
C THR A 289 -20.92 -22.28 -27.10
N ALA A 290 -20.84 -22.98 -25.96
CA ALA A 290 -21.49 -24.29 -25.80
C ALA A 290 -23.02 -24.19 -25.66
N SER A 291 -23.53 -23.08 -25.12
CA SER A 291 -24.96 -22.84 -24.93
C SER A 291 -25.67 -22.34 -26.20
N ARG A 292 -24.95 -21.79 -27.18
CA ARG A 292 -25.54 -21.27 -28.44
C ARG A 292 -25.70 -22.29 -29.56
N HIS A 293 -25.30 -23.56 -29.40
CA HIS A 293 -25.20 -24.52 -30.50
C HIS A 293 -26.27 -25.63 -30.62
N PRO A 294 -27.50 -25.60 -30.09
CA PRO A 294 -28.49 -26.59 -30.55
C PRO A 294 -29.64 -26.06 -31.38
N ALA A 295 -29.90 -24.74 -31.47
CA ALA A 295 -31.15 -24.25 -32.05
C ALA A 295 -31.12 -23.85 -33.54
N ASP A 296 -29.95 -23.66 -34.15
CA ASP A 296 -29.85 -23.09 -35.50
C ASP A 296 -29.69 -24.13 -36.62
N ARG A 297 -29.57 -25.41 -36.29
CA ARG A 297 -29.52 -26.48 -37.31
C ARG A 297 -30.89 -27.01 -37.78
N SER A 298 -31.96 -26.66 -37.08
CA SER A 298 -33.31 -27.11 -37.46
C SER A 298 -34.04 -26.12 -38.39
N ALA A 299 -33.56 -24.88 -38.51
CA ALA A 299 -34.24 -23.86 -39.33
C ALA A 299 -33.86 -23.88 -40.83
N THR A 300 -32.74 -24.52 -41.20
CA THR A 300 -32.27 -24.54 -42.60
C THR A 300 -32.72 -25.78 -43.40
N LEU A 301 -33.41 -26.74 -42.81
CA LEU A 301 -33.88 -27.94 -43.51
C LEU A 301 -35.40 -27.92 -43.85
N GLY A 302 -36.09 -26.81 -43.57
CA GLY A 302 -37.55 -26.71 -43.76
C GLY A 302 -38.05 -25.86 -44.94
N SER A 303 -37.17 -25.30 -45.80
CA SER A 303 -37.58 -24.43 -46.92
C SER A 303 -37.20 -24.96 -48.31
N GLY A 304 -37.40 -26.21 -48.50
CA GLY A 304 -37.18 -26.85 -49.81
C GLY A 304 -38.28 -27.89 -50.14
N VAL A 305 -39.52 -27.42 -50.36
CA VAL A 305 -40.55 -28.10 -51.21
C VAL A 305 -41.43 -27.03 -51.84
#